data_00f9c8e529cf240dcfd3971af6f8cdf5
#
_entry.id   00f9c8e529cf240dcfd3971af6f8cdf5
#
_cell.length_a   1.000
_cell.length_b   1.000
_cell.length_c   1.000
_cell.angle_alpha   90.00
_cell.angle_beta   90.00
_cell.angle_gamma   90.00
#
_symmetry.space_group_name_H-M   'P 1'
#
loop_
_entity.id
_entity.type
_entity.pdbx_description
1 polymer ?
#
loop_
_entity_poly.entity_id
_entity_poly.type
_entity_poly.pdbx_seq_one_letter_code
_entity_poly.pdbx_strand_id
1 'polypeptide(L)'
;MNKNKSNMGCKISKILAFPIIFSSFLFGTNNEYNNVSANVKKSPANKNDLDLYHGMGVSFLCNATRKGFDLDFPKTLNVASATFASVVSQKHGGKIIEKKKEQTIDIEKLQFIATLQLVESALRVCPDNVPEKIEKQYQIEAERIKKLQGL
;
A
#
# COMPACT_ATOMS: atom_id res chain seq x y z
N MET A 1 47.93 -39.93 -15.76
CA MET A 1 48.80 -38.75 -16.02
C MET A 1 48.15 -37.98 -17.15
N ASN A 2 47.56 -36.86 -16.88
CA ASN A 2 47.77 -35.56 -17.54
C ASN A 2 46.84 -34.52 -16.91
N LYS A 3 47.46 -33.56 -16.24
CA LYS A 3 46.84 -32.37 -15.68
C LYS A 3 46.70 -31.35 -16.82
N ASN A 4 45.51 -30.83 -17.06
CA ASN A 4 45.36 -29.56 -17.76
C ASN A 4 44.61 -28.54 -16.85
N LYS A 5 45.39 -27.67 -16.24
CA LYS A 5 44.96 -26.46 -15.58
C LYS A 5 44.65 -25.44 -16.67
N SER A 6 43.42 -25.09 -16.86
CA SER A 6 43.01 -23.95 -17.66
C SER A 6 42.85 -22.75 -16.72
N ASN A 7 43.82 -21.85 -16.73
CA ASN A 7 43.79 -20.55 -16.09
C ASN A 7 42.83 -19.63 -16.87
N MET A 8 41.67 -19.38 -16.31
CA MET A 8 40.77 -18.33 -16.85
C MET A 8 41.05 -17.03 -16.10
N GLY A 9 41.95 -16.23 -16.66
CA GLY A 9 42.29 -14.89 -16.16
C GLY A 9 41.10 -13.96 -16.26
N CYS A 10 40.62 -13.54 -15.09
CA CYS A 10 39.63 -12.49 -14.95
C CYS A 10 40.27 -11.15 -15.33
N LYS A 11 39.99 -10.64 -16.54
CA LYS A 11 40.40 -9.29 -16.93
C LYS A 11 39.48 -8.31 -16.20
N ILE A 12 40.03 -7.67 -15.18
CA ILE A 12 39.41 -6.52 -14.50
C ILE A 12 39.40 -5.36 -15.49
N SER A 13 38.22 -5.09 -16.04
CA SER A 13 37.96 -3.93 -16.89
C SER A 13 37.98 -2.68 -16.02
N LYS A 14 38.84 -1.72 -16.43
CA LYS A 14 39.05 -0.43 -15.78
C LYS A 14 37.73 0.33 -15.71
N ILE A 15 37.20 0.47 -14.48
CA ILE A 15 36.08 1.35 -14.19
C ILE A 15 36.61 2.78 -14.34
N LEU A 16 36.15 3.46 -15.39
CA LEU A 16 36.33 4.89 -15.61
C LEU A 16 35.63 5.63 -14.46
N ALA A 17 36.43 6.20 -13.58
CA ALA A 17 35.96 7.11 -12.55
C ALA A 17 35.42 8.38 -13.22
N PHE A 18 34.10 8.53 -13.29
CA PHE A 18 33.46 9.80 -13.62
C PHE A 18 33.57 10.71 -12.38
N PRO A 19 34.18 11.88 -12.50
CA PRO A 19 34.14 12.87 -11.42
C PRO A 19 32.71 13.42 -11.36
N ILE A 20 31.98 13.03 -10.30
CA ILE A 20 30.72 13.69 -9.96
C ILE A 20 31.10 15.07 -9.42
N ILE A 21 30.99 16.07 -10.26
CA ILE A 21 31.06 17.48 -9.87
C ILE A 21 29.79 17.74 -9.06
N PHE A 22 29.92 17.65 -7.74
CA PHE A 22 28.88 18.08 -6.81
C PHE A 22 28.88 19.62 -6.85
N SER A 23 28.09 20.16 -7.77
CA SER A 23 27.78 21.57 -7.83
C SER A 23 26.90 21.88 -6.62
N SER A 24 27.53 22.43 -5.59
CA SER A 24 26.84 22.91 -4.39
C SER A 24 25.96 24.11 -4.79
N PHE A 25 24.76 23.85 -5.26
CA PHE A 25 23.72 24.87 -5.36
C PHE A 25 23.26 25.21 -3.94
N LEU A 26 23.94 26.19 -3.36
CA LEU A 26 23.42 26.90 -2.18
C LEU A 26 22.20 27.73 -2.62
N PHE A 27 21.07 27.08 -2.80
CA PHE A 27 19.79 27.79 -2.76
C PHE A 27 19.48 28.09 -1.31
N GLY A 28 19.91 29.25 -0.86
CA GLY A 28 19.35 29.91 0.31
C GLY A 28 17.91 30.29 -0.01
N THR A 29 17.01 29.34 0.07
CA THR A 29 15.58 29.65 0.14
C THR A 29 15.26 29.88 1.60
N ASN A 30 15.15 31.15 2.00
CA ASN A 30 14.35 31.53 3.13
C ASN A 30 12.91 31.13 2.80
N ASN A 31 12.60 29.83 2.92
CA ASN A 31 11.24 29.35 2.93
C ASN A 31 10.64 29.77 4.27
N GLU A 32 10.15 30.99 4.34
CA GLU A 32 9.00 31.27 5.18
C GLU A 32 7.90 30.31 4.69
N TYR A 33 7.85 29.12 5.29
CA TYR A 33 6.65 28.30 5.26
C TYR A 33 5.58 29.12 5.97
N ASN A 34 4.96 30.03 5.24
CA ASN A 34 3.65 30.54 5.60
C ASN A 34 2.78 29.29 5.71
N ASN A 35 2.56 28.86 6.96
CA ASN A 35 1.50 27.94 7.31
C ASN A 35 0.18 28.61 6.93
N VAL A 36 -0.11 28.66 5.63
CA VAL A 36 -1.46 28.84 5.12
C VAL A 36 -2.16 27.54 5.47
N SER A 37 -2.53 27.43 6.74
CA SER A 37 -3.55 26.51 7.18
C SER A 37 -4.85 27.01 6.56
N ALA A 38 -4.94 26.90 5.24
CA ALA A 38 -6.18 27.08 4.55
C ALA A 38 -7.09 26.01 5.16
N ASN A 39 -8.13 26.47 5.82
CA ASN A 39 -9.18 25.63 6.37
C ASN A 39 -9.98 25.09 5.19
N VAL A 40 -9.30 24.24 4.38
CA VAL A 40 -9.86 23.59 3.21
C VAL A 40 -10.89 22.62 3.75
N LYS A 41 -12.16 23.00 3.62
CA LYS A 41 -13.28 22.11 3.96
C LYS A 41 -13.11 20.82 3.17
N LYS A 42 -12.69 19.76 3.86
CA LYS A 42 -12.47 18.44 3.25
C LYS A 42 -13.82 17.88 2.79
N SER A 43 -13.95 17.59 1.51
CA SER A 43 -15.13 16.92 0.99
C SER A 43 -15.13 15.45 1.38
N PRO A 44 -16.29 14.86 1.74
CA PRO A 44 -16.38 13.42 2.01
C PRO A 44 -15.95 12.58 0.80
N ALA A 45 -15.32 11.44 1.06
CA ALA A 45 -15.01 10.47 0.01
C ALA A 45 -16.31 9.88 -0.56
N ASN A 46 -16.47 9.97 -1.86
CA ASN A 46 -17.55 9.32 -2.58
C ASN A 46 -17.16 7.90 -2.99
N LYS A 47 -18.10 7.17 -3.60
CA LYS A 47 -17.86 5.79 -4.05
C LYS A 47 -16.66 5.67 -4.99
N ASN A 48 -16.50 6.60 -5.94
CA ASN A 48 -15.39 6.54 -6.91
C ASN A 48 -14.04 6.75 -6.24
N ASP A 49 -13.97 7.65 -5.24
CA ASP A 49 -12.75 7.84 -4.44
C ASP A 49 -12.39 6.54 -3.70
N LEU A 50 -13.36 5.92 -3.05
CA LEU A 50 -13.16 4.68 -2.29
C LEU A 50 -12.77 3.52 -3.21
N ASP A 51 -13.44 3.36 -4.35
CA ASP A 51 -13.12 2.33 -5.36
C ASP A 51 -11.69 2.51 -5.90
N LEU A 52 -11.28 3.76 -6.17
CA LEU A 52 -9.92 4.07 -6.61
C LEU A 52 -8.88 3.66 -5.56
N TYR A 53 -9.05 4.10 -4.32
CA TYR A 53 -8.09 3.80 -3.24
C TYR A 53 -8.03 2.31 -2.95
N HIS A 54 -9.19 1.64 -2.99
CA HIS A 54 -9.28 0.19 -2.84
C HIS A 54 -8.56 -0.54 -3.97
N GLY A 55 -8.82 -0.16 -5.22
CA GLY A 55 -8.16 -0.74 -6.40
C GLY A 55 -6.65 -0.58 -6.37
N MET A 56 -6.13 0.58 -5.93
CA MET A 56 -4.70 0.80 -5.71
C MET A 56 -4.15 -0.15 -4.64
N GLY A 57 -4.87 -0.32 -3.52
CA GLY A 57 -4.49 -1.21 -2.43
C GLY A 57 -4.42 -2.68 -2.87
N VAL A 58 -5.42 -3.17 -3.61
CA VAL A 58 -5.46 -4.53 -4.17
C VAL A 58 -4.31 -4.74 -5.15
N SER A 59 -4.11 -3.79 -6.06
CA SER A 59 -3.02 -3.85 -7.05
C SER A 59 -1.65 -3.92 -6.37
N PHE A 60 -1.42 -3.08 -5.36
CA PHE A 60 -0.19 -3.11 -4.57
C PHE A 60 -0.03 -4.47 -3.87
N LEU A 61 -1.05 -4.94 -3.14
CA LEU A 61 -1.02 -6.19 -2.40
C LEU A 61 -0.68 -7.37 -3.31
N CYS A 62 -1.42 -7.55 -4.41
CA CYS A 62 -1.21 -8.67 -5.33
C CYS A 62 0.16 -8.62 -6.02
N ASN A 63 0.62 -7.44 -6.44
CA ASN A 63 1.92 -7.33 -7.11
C ASN A 63 3.09 -7.53 -6.14
N ALA A 64 3.01 -6.99 -4.93
CA ALA A 64 4.09 -7.07 -3.95
C ALA A 64 4.27 -8.49 -3.37
N THR A 65 3.18 -9.27 -3.29
CA THR A 65 3.20 -10.62 -2.72
C THR A 65 3.30 -11.74 -3.77
N ARG A 66 3.34 -11.38 -5.06
CA ARG A 66 3.49 -12.37 -6.13
C ARG A 66 4.87 -13.03 -6.10
N LYS A 67 4.96 -14.23 -6.65
CA LYS A 67 6.22 -14.97 -6.83
C LYS A 67 7.26 -14.09 -7.55
N GLY A 68 8.44 -14.00 -6.95
CA GLY A 68 9.56 -13.19 -7.45
C GLY A 68 9.72 -11.83 -6.77
N PHE A 69 8.66 -11.29 -6.13
CA PHE A 69 8.77 -10.18 -5.18
C PHE A 69 8.70 -10.67 -3.73
N ASP A 70 7.85 -11.66 -3.48
CA ASP A 70 7.77 -12.47 -2.25
C ASP A 70 7.74 -11.65 -0.94
N LEU A 71 7.10 -10.46 -0.97
CA LEU A 71 6.90 -9.72 0.26
C LEU A 71 5.88 -10.44 1.14
N ASP A 72 6.10 -10.37 2.45
CA ASP A 72 5.22 -10.97 3.46
C ASP A 72 3.79 -10.43 3.34
N PHE A 73 2.82 -11.31 3.07
CA PHE A 73 1.44 -10.93 2.81
C PHE A 73 0.81 -10.16 3.97
N PRO A 74 0.89 -10.61 5.24
CA PRO A 74 0.35 -9.87 6.37
C PRO A 74 0.90 -8.46 6.51
N LYS A 75 2.22 -8.27 6.34
CA LYS A 75 2.84 -6.94 6.42
C LYS A 75 2.38 -6.05 5.27
N THR A 76 2.35 -6.59 4.06
CA THR A 76 1.91 -5.86 2.85
C THR A 76 0.44 -5.47 2.98
N LEU A 77 -0.42 -6.36 3.48
CA LEU A 77 -1.83 -6.08 3.75
C LEU A 77 -1.99 -4.96 4.78
N ASN A 78 -1.21 -4.99 5.86
CA ASN A 78 -1.24 -3.92 6.87
C ASN A 78 -0.83 -2.57 6.27
N VAL A 79 0.21 -2.52 5.44
CA VAL A 79 0.63 -1.28 4.75
C VAL A 79 -0.47 -0.79 3.81
N ALA A 80 -1.06 -1.67 3.00
CA ALA A 80 -2.12 -1.31 2.05
C ALA A 80 -3.36 -0.75 2.77
N SER A 81 -3.82 -1.42 3.83
CA SER A 81 -5.00 -1.00 4.60
C SER A 81 -4.76 0.29 5.39
N ALA A 82 -3.58 0.45 5.99
CA ALA A 82 -3.19 1.68 6.67
C ALA A 82 -3.08 2.86 5.69
N THR A 83 -2.56 2.63 4.48
CA THR A 83 -2.50 3.66 3.43
C THR A 83 -3.89 4.10 3.01
N PHE A 84 -4.82 3.16 2.78
CA PHE A 84 -6.22 3.47 2.49
C PHE A 84 -6.83 4.35 3.59
N ALA A 85 -6.74 3.93 4.84
CA ALA A 85 -7.28 4.65 5.99
C ALA A 85 -6.67 6.05 6.12
N SER A 86 -5.35 6.18 5.92
CA SER A 86 -4.63 7.45 5.97
C SER A 86 -5.08 8.41 4.87
N VAL A 87 -5.26 7.94 3.63
CA VAL A 87 -5.74 8.78 2.52
C VAL A 87 -7.15 9.29 2.80
N VAL A 88 -8.08 8.41 3.24
CA VAL A 88 -9.44 8.82 3.57
C VAL A 88 -9.45 9.81 4.73
N SER A 89 -8.65 9.58 5.76
CA SER A 89 -8.54 10.48 6.92
C SER A 89 -7.94 11.84 6.54
N GLN A 90 -6.82 11.84 5.80
CA GLN A 90 -6.10 13.07 5.48
C GLN A 90 -6.81 13.90 4.41
N LYS A 91 -7.27 13.27 3.33
CA LYS A 91 -7.90 13.97 2.21
C LYS A 91 -9.36 14.31 2.47
N HIS A 92 -10.09 13.43 3.15
CA HIS A 92 -11.53 13.54 3.33
C HIS A 92 -11.96 13.75 4.80
N GLY A 93 -11.00 13.85 5.72
CA GLY A 93 -11.29 14.04 7.16
C GLY A 93 -11.97 12.83 7.81
N GLY A 94 -11.74 11.63 7.31
CA GLY A 94 -12.42 10.41 7.77
C GLY A 94 -13.90 10.33 7.37
N LYS A 95 -14.36 11.20 6.46
CA LYS A 95 -15.74 11.29 6.04
C LYS A 95 -15.97 10.50 4.76
N ILE A 96 -17.02 9.69 4.73
CA ILE A 96 -17.46 8.93 3.55
C ILE A 96 -18.94 9.19 3.26
N ILE A 97 -19.34 8.99 2.01
CA ILE A 97 -20.75 8.98 1.61
C ILE A 97 -21.20 7.55 1.43
N GLU A 98 -22.08 7.08 2.32
CA GLU A 98 -22.73 5.78 2.21
C GLU A 98 -24.24 5.97 2.17
N LYS A 99 -24.89 5.32 1.18
CA LYS A 99 -26.37 5.40 0.98
C LYS A 99 -26.88 6.85 1.00
N LYS A 100 -26.14 7.79 0.37
CA LYS A 100 -26.44 9.24 0.31
C LYS A 100 -26.35 9.97 1.66
N LYS A 101 -25.75 9.36 2.68
CA LYS A 101 -25.50 9.98 3.99
C LYS A 101 -24.02 10.13 4.22
N GLU A 102 -23.60 11.28 4.77
CA GLU A 102 -22.26 11.49 5.24
C GLU A 102 -22.08 10.80 6.59
N GLN A 103 -20.99 10.03 6.71
CA GLN A 103 -20.57 9.39 7.96
C GLN A 103 -19.12 9.73 8.22
N THR A 104 -18.78 10.01 9.47
CA THR A 104 -17.40 10.14 9.92
C THR A 104 -16.97 8.82 10.56
N ILE A 105 -15.85 8.27 10.11
CA ILE A 105 -15.31 6.99 10.59
C ILE A 105 -13.90 7.26 11.08
N ASP A 106 -13.56 6.74 12.27
CA ASP A 106 -12.21 6.82 12.80
C ASP A 106 -11.22 5.98 11.95
N ILE A 107 -9.92 6.31 12.08
CA ILE A 107 -8.88 5.72 11.24
C ILE A 107 -8.71 4.22 11.49
N GLU A 108 -8.87 3.76 12.72
CA GLU A 108 -8.75 2.35 13.09
C GLU A 108 -9.86 1.53 12.45
N LYS A 109 -11.09 2.04 12.48
CA LYS A 109 -12.24 1.40 11.85
C LYS A 109 -12.13 1.42 10.32
N LEU A 110 -11.64 2.52 9.74
CA LEU A 110 -11.34 2.58 8.30
C LEU A 110 -10.30 1.53 7.90
N GLN A 111 -9.23 1.39 8.68
CA GLN A 111 -8.19 0.38 8.41
C GLN A 111 -8.75 -1.04 8.55
N PHE A 112 -9.56 -1.32 9.56
CA PHE A 112 -10.19 -2.62 9.74
C PHE A 112 -11.09 -2.99 8.55
N ILE A 113 -11.96 -2.06 8.13
CA ILE A 113 -12.84 -2.26 6.97
C ILE A 113 -12.00 -2.49 5.69
N ALA A 114 -10.98 -1.66 5.47
CA ALA A 114 -10.08 -1.81 4.33
C ALA A 114 -9.36 -3.16 4.34
N THR A 115 -8.92 -3.64 5.50
CA THR A 115 -8.27 -4.95 5.64
C THR A 115 -9.18 -6.07 5.14
N LEU A 116 -10.43 -6.10 5.57
CA LEU A 116 -11.39 -7.14 5.14
C LEU A 116 -11.67 -7.06 3.64
N GLN A 117 -11.89 -5.85 3.11
CA GLN A 117 -12.18 -5.65 1.69
C GLN A 117 -10.98 -6.00 0.80
N LEU A 118 -9.75 -5.69 1.24
CA LEU A 118 -8.53 -6.04 0.53
C LEU A 118 -8.30 -7.56 0.49
N VAL A 119 -8.53 -8.27 1.59
CA VAL A 119 -8.44 -9.74 1.61
C VAL A 119 -9.50 -10.35 0.70
N GLU A 120 -10.76 -9.90 0.79
CA GLU A 120 -11.83 -10.35 -0.10
C GLU A 120 -11.46 -10.20 -1.58
N SER A 121 -10.92 -9.03 -1.93
CA SER A 121 -10.52 -8.77 -3.30
C SER A 121 -9.27 -9.55 -3.72
N ALA A 122 -8.30 -9.74 -2.82
CA ALA A 122 -7.13 -10.57 -3.09
C ALA A 122 -7.51 -12.04 -3.35
N LEU A 123 -8.46 -12.59 -2.59
CA LEU A 123 -8.99 -13.94 -2.81
C LEU A 123 -9.65 -14.11 -4.20
N ARG A 124 -10.17 -13.02 -4.79
CA ARG A 124 -10.75 -13.03 -6.14
C ARG A 124 -9.73 -12.77 -7.25
N VAL A 125 -8.74 -11.92 -7.00
CA VAL A 125 -7.81 -11.40 -8.04
C VAL A 125 -6.50 -12.16 -8.06
N CYS A 126 -5.97 -12.56 -6.89
CA CYS A 126 -4.69 -13.22 -6.74
C CYS A 126 -4.74 -14.28 -5.61
N PRO A 127 -5.64 -15.29 -5.71
CA PRO A 127 -5.87 -16.26 -4.64
C PRO A 127 -4.59 -16.99 -4.21
N ASP A 128 -3.72 -17.31 -5.16
CA ASP A 128 -2.46 -18.02 -4.90
C ASP A 128 -1.48 -17.23 -4.00
N ASN A 129 -1.68 -15.94 -3.85
CA ASN A 129 -0.84 -15.10 -3.00
C ASN A 129 -1.37 -15.06 -1.55
N VAL A 130 -2.63 -15.43 -1.32
CA VAL A 130 -3.27 -15.32 -0.01
C VAL A 130 -2.94 -16.54 0.85
N PRO A 131 -2.26 -16.37 2.00
CA PRO A 131 -1.99 -17.49 2.89
C PRO A 131 -3.29 -18.08 3.45
N GLU A 132 -3.40 -19.40 3.50
CA GLU A 132 -4.57 -20.14 4.02
C GLU A 132 -5.02 -19.66 5.42
N LYS A 133 -4.06 -19.31 6.27
CA LYS A 133 -4.36 -18.76 7.60
C LYS A 133 -5.15 -17.43 7.52
N ILE A 134 -4.80 -16.56 6.57
CA ILE A 134 -5.47 -15.27 6.36
C ILE A 134 -6.87 -15.49 5.79
N GLU A 135 -7.00 -16.39 4.83
CA GLU A 135 -8.31 -16.76 4.28
C GLU A 135 -9.25 -17.27 5.37
N LYS A 136 -8.80 -18.20 6.21
CA LYS A 136 -9.60 -18.73 7.34
C LYS A 136 -10.01 -17.62 8.32
N GLN A 137 -9.10 -16.71 8.64
CA GLN A 137 -9.41 -15.57 9.52
C GLN A 137 -10.46 -14.65 8.89
N TYR A 138 -10.32 -14.36 7.59
CA TYR A 138 -11.31 -13.57 6.86
C TYR A 138 -12.70 -14.22 6.87
N GLN A 139 -12.79 -15.52 6.62
CA GLN A 139 -14.06 -16.25 6.63
C GLN A 139 -14.76 -16.18 7.98
N ILE A 140 -14.01 -16.34 9.09
CA ILE A 140 -14.54 -16.23 10.45
C ILE A 140 -15.12 -14.82 10.70
N GLU A 141 -14.36 -13.76 10.33
CA GLU A 141 -14.82 -12.39 10.50
C GLU A 141 -16.01 -12.03 9.61
N ALA A 142 -16.01 -12.50 8.37
CA ALA A 142 -17.13 -12.31 7.44
C ALA A 142 -18.43 -12.94 7.98
N GLU A 143 -18.35 -14.17 8.49
CA GLU A 143 -19.51 -14.82 9.12
C GLU A 143 -19.97 -14.10 10.39
N ARG A 144 -19.03 -13.59 11.19
CA ARG A 144 -19.38 -12.80 12.37
C ARG A 144 -20.15 -11.52 12.00
N ILE A 145 -19.68 -10.83 10.97
CA ILE A 145 -20.31 -9.59 10.48
C ILE A 145 -21.71 -9.88 9.93
N LYS A 146 -21.89 -10.94 9.11
CA LYS A 146 -23.21 -11.35 8.61
C LYS A 146 -24.21 -11.58 9.74
N LYS A 147 -23.80 -12.34 10.76
CA LYS A 147 -24.67 -12.60 11.95
C LYS A 147 -25.08 -11.31 12.67
N LEU A 148 -24.17 -10.33 12.79
CA LEU A 148 -24.49 -9.04 13.40
C LEU A 148 -25.44 -8.17 12.56
N GLN A 149 -25.44 -8.37 11.24
CA GLN A 149 -26.33 -7.65 10.31
C GLN A 149 -27.68 -8.34 10.09
N GLY A 150 -27.89 -9.52 10.68
CA GLY A 150 -29.12 -10.28 10.54
C GLY A 150 -29.30 -10.92 9.16
N LEU A 151 -28.19 -11.18 8.45
CA LEU A 151 -28.12 -11.80 7.13
C LEU A 151 -27.77 -13.28 7.22
#